data_e7b9aed4b522ff5cd162a1c735bbb01c
#
_entry.id   e7b9aed4b522ff5cd162a1c735bbb01c
#
_cell.length_a   1.000
_cell.length_b   1.000
_cell.length_c   1.000
_cell.angle_alpha   90.00
_cell.angle_beta   90.00
_cell.angle_gamma   90.00
#
_symmetry.space_group_name_H-M   'P 1'
#
loop_
_entity.id
_entity.type
_entity.pdbx_description
1 polymer ?
#
loop_
_entity_poly.entity_id
_entity_poly.type
_entity_poly.pdbx_seq_one_letter_code
_entity_poly.pdbx_strand_id
1 'polypeptide(L)'
;MTKSWADGLPVRVEAVDAQGVPSAFGWQGQAHAVERLLQRWEVETDWWAEEGSARRSYVALITRTGLLCVLFFDFGTTEWRIARVYD
;
A
#
# COMPACT_ATOMS: atom_id res chain seq x y z
N MET A 1 -2.38 -17.80 -4.69
CA MET A 1 -3.55 -17.58 -3.81
C MET A 1 -3.59 -16.13 -3.35
N THR A 2 -4.75 -15.50 -3.42
CA THR A 2 -4.89 -14.12 -2.99
C THR A 2 -5.05 -14.03 -1.50
N LYS A 3 -4.28 -13.15 -0.87
CA LYS A 3 -4.41 -12.87 0.55
C LYS A 3 -4.75 -11.41 0.71
N SER A 4 -5.65 -11.09 1.64
CA SER A 4 -6.03 -9.71 1.89
C SER A 4 -6.22 -9.45 3.37
N TRP A 5 -5.98 -8.20 3.76
CA TRP A 5 -6.11 -7.77 5.15
C TRP A 5 -6.84 -6.43 5.15
N ALA A 6 -8.00 -6.37 5.83
CA ALA A 6 -8.85 -5.19 5.81
C ALA A 6 -8.13 -3.93 6.33
N ASP A 7 -7.37 -4.08 7.41
CA ASP A 7 -6.64 -2.96 8.00
C ASP A 7 -5.18 -2.94 7.55
N GLY A 8 -4.81 -3.84 6.65
CA GLY A 8 -3.46 -3.94 6.17
C GLY A 8 -2.47 -4.49 7.18
N LEU A 9 -1.32 -4.90 6.68
CA LEU A 9 -0.18 -5.27 7.52
C LEU A 9 0.92 -4.26 7.29
N PRO A 10 1.71 -3.93 8.32
CA PRO A 10 2.79 -2.97 8.15
C PRO A 10 3.79 -3.41 7.09
N VAL A 11 4.22 -2.49 6.25
CA VAL A 11 5.30 -2.70 5.32
C VAL A 11 6.29 -1.57 5.48
N ARG A 12 7.53 -1.84 5.14
CA ARG A 12 8.58 -0.85 5.21
C ARG A 12 8.85 -0.33 3.81
N VAL A 13 8.38 0.89 3.53
CA VAL A 13 8.67 1.51 2.25
C VAL A 13 10.05 2.14 2.32
N GLU A 14 10.94 1.69 1.46
CA GLU A 14 12.33 2.12 1.49
C GLU A 14 12.60 3.32 0.60
N ALA A 15 11.80 3.48 -0.44
CA ALA A 15 11.95 4.61 -1.35
C ALA A 15 10.64 4.87 -2.06
N VAL A 16 10.39 6.14 -2.37
CA VAL A 16 9.25 6.56 -3.18
C VAL A 16 9.76 7.36 -4.35
N ASP A 17 9.00 7.36 -5.44
CA ASP A 17 9.37 8.14 -6.61
C ASP A 17 8.85 9.58 -6.48
N ALA A 18 9.02 10.36 -7.55
CA ALA A 18 8.64 11.77 -7.53
C ALA A 18 7.15 12.00 -7.35
N GLN A 19 6.33 10.99 -7.60
CA GLN A 19 4.89 11.06 -7.42
C GLN A 19 4.43 10.45 -6.10
N GLY A 20 5.37 10.07 -5.24
CA GLY A 20 5.03 9.47 -3.95
C GLY A 20 4.64 8.02 -4.01
N VAL A 21 4.92 7.33 -5.11
CA VAL A 21 4.61 5.91 -5.27
C VAL A 21 5.81 5.10 -4.81
N PRO A 22 5.61 4.07 -3.96
CA PRO A 22 6.73 3.24 -3.52
C PRO A 22 7.48 2.62 -4.69
N SER A 23 8.79 2.74 -4.69
CA SER A 23 9.65 2.11 -5.68
C SER A 23 10.36 0.90 -5.12
N ALA A 24 10.41 0.77 -3.79
CA ALA A 24 10.96 -0.39 -3.12
C ALA A 24 10.36 -0.50 -1.72
N PHE A 25 10.07 -1.70 -1.30
CA PHE A 25 9.51 -1.92 0.04
C PHE A 25 9.95 -3.28 0.58
N GLY A 26 9.92 -3.39 1.91
CA GLY A 26 10.21 -4.63 2.59
C GLY A 26 8.94 -5.25 3.16
N TRP A 27 8.78 -6.55 2.96
CA TRP A 27 7.63 -7.28 3.47
C TRP A 27 8.03 -8.73 3.72
N GLN A 28 7.67 -9.23 4.91
CA GLN A 28 8.00 -10.61 5.32
C GLN A 28 9.50 -10.92 5.20
N GLY A 29 10.32 -9.96 5.60
CA GLY A 29 11.76 -10.16 5.61
C GLY A 29 12.42 -10.11 4.25
N GLN A 30 11.69 -9.73 3.20
CA GLN A 30 12.24 -9.64 1.85
C GLN A 30 12.07 -8.25 1.30
N ALA A 31 13.07 -7.81 0.53
CA ALA A 31 13.01 -6.55 -0.17
C ALA A 31 12.40 -6.78 -1.56
N HIS A 32 11.48 -5.90 -1.94
CA HIS A 32 10.82 -5.96 -3.23
C HIS A 32 11.04 -4.66 -3.98
N ALA A 33 11.58 -4.76 -5.18
CA ALA A 33 11.68 -3.62 -6.09
C ALA A 33 10.41 -3.57 -6.93
N VAL A 34 9.86 -2.38 -7.08
CA VAL A 34 8.62 -2.20 -7.82
C VAL A 34 8.93 -2.04 -9.30
N GLU A 35 8.28 -2.83 -10.13
CA GLU A 35 8.43 -2.76 -11.58
C GLU A 35 7.62 -1.59 -12.13
N ARG A 36 6.34 -1.52 -11.77
CA ARG A 36 5.50 -0.42 -12.21
C ARG A 36 4.22 -0.32 -11.40
N LEU A 37 3.62 0.85 -11.46
CA LEU A 37 2.32 1.15 -10.89
C LEU A 37 1.24 0.74 -11.89
N LEU A 38 0.24 -0.02 -11.42
CA LEU A 38 -0.86 -0.43 -12.26
C LEU A 38 -2.08 0.46 -12.08
N GLN A 39 -2.36 0.86 -10.84
CA GLN A 39 -3.52 1.68 -10.55
C GLN A 39 -3.30 2.45 -9.25
N ARG A 40 -3.90 3.63 -9.16
CA ARG A 40 -3.83 4.45 -7.95
C ARG A 40 -5.21 5.04 -7.69
N TRP A 41 -5.65 4.98 -6.43
CA TRP A 41 -6.93 5.57 -6.05
C TRP A 41 -6.90 5.96 -4.59
N GLU A 42 -7.83 6.82 -4.18
CA GLU A 42 -7.94 7.24 -2.80
C GLU A 42 -9.30 6.84 -2.26
N VAL A 43 -9.31 6.49 -0.97
CA VAL A 43 -10.53 6.15 -0.25
C VAL A 43 -10.60 7.05 0.97
N GLU A 44 -11.74 7.70 1.14
CA GLU A 44 -12.01 8.52 2.29
C GLU A 44 -13.27 7.98 2.96
N THR A 45 -13.13 7.54 4.20
CA THR A 45 -14.23 6.91 4.92
C THR A 45 -14.56 7.68 6.19
N ASP A 46 -15.75 7.48 6.68
CA ASP A 46 -16.13 7.78 8.01
C ASP A 46 -16.47 9.14 8.33
N TRP A 47 -17.31 9.69 7.50
CA TRP A 47 -17.94 10.94 7.78
C TRP A 47 -18.72 10.93 9.11
N TRP A 48 -18.92 9.76 9.72
CA TRP A 48 -19.61 9.66 10.99
C TRP A 48 -18.67 9.33 12.15
N ALA A 49 -17.40 9.16 11.90
CA ALA A 49 -16.48 8.78 12.95
C ALA A 49 -16.20 9.96 13.87
N GLU A 50 -16.15 9.67 15.15
CA GLU A 50 -15.88 10.69 16.15
C GLU A 50 -14.51 11.31 16.00
N GLU A 51 -13.58 10.56 15.44
CA GLU A 51 -12.19 10.99 15.30
C GLU A 51 -11.90 11.67 13.97
N GLY A 52 -12.94 11.87 13.17
CA GLY A 52 -12.78 12.47 11.86
C GLY A 52 -12.59 11.44 10.78
N SER A 53 -12.30 11.89 9.58
CA SER A 53 -12.26 11.00 8.43
C SER A 53 -10.94 10.24 8.34
N ALA A 54 -11.04 8.98 7.95
CA ALA A 54 -9.88 8.17 7.62
C ALA A 54 -9.65 8.27 6.12
N ARG A 55 -8.46 8.64 5.74
CA ARG A 55 -8.10 8.79 4.34
C ARG A 55 -6.94 7.88 4.02
N ARG A 56 -7.05 7.14 2.92
CA ARG A 56 -6.03 6.20 2.48
C ARG A 56 -5.78 6.38 0.99
N SER A 57 -4.51 6.37 0.61
CA SER A 57 -4.12 6.40 -0.79
C SER A 57 -3.62 5.01 -1.16
N TYR A 58 -4.34 4.35 -2.08
CA TYR A 58 -4.04 2.98 -2.49
C TYR A 58 -3.25 2.96 -3.78
N VAL A 59 -2.33 2.02 -3.90
CA VAL A 59 -1.59 1.78 -5.13
C VAL A 59 -1.54 0.28 -5.40
N ALA A 60 -1.86 -0.11 -6.61
CA ALA A 60 -1.70 -1.48 -7.08
C ALA A 60 -0.40 -1.54 -7.86
N LEU A 61 0.50 -2.40 -7.43
CA LEU A 61 1.86 -2.46 -7.94
C LEU A 61 2.19 -3.85 -8.42
N ILE A 62 3.11 -3.93 -9.38
CA ILE A 62 3.74 -5.20 -9.71
C ILE A 62 5.22 -5.08 -9.42
N THR A 63 5.78 -6.06 -8.71
CA THR A 63 7.20 -6.08 -8.40
C THR A 63 8.00 -6.68 -9.55
N ARG A 64 9.31 -6.54 -9.50
CA ARG A 64 10.18 -7.10 -10.53
C ARG A 64 10.16 -8.61 -10.56
N THR A 65 9.79 -9.24 -9.46
CA THR A 65 9.63 -10.70 -9.41
C THR A 65 8.26 -11.18 -9.87
N GLY A 66 7.39 -10.23 -10.25
CA GLY A 66 6.06 -10.57 -10.75
C GLY A 66 4.97 -10.64 -9.69
N LEU A 67 5.25 -10.20 -8.47
CA LEU A 67 4.26 -10.18 -7.42
C LEU A 67 3.33 -8.99 -7.60
N LEU A 68 2.04 -9.27 -7.70
CA LEU A 68 1.02 -8.23 -7.78
C LEU A 68 0.48 -7.96 -6.38
N CYS A 69 0.53 -6.72 -5.94
CA CYS A 69 0.10 -6.37 -4.59
C CYS A 69 -0.53 -4.99 -4.54
N VAL A 70 -1.30 -4.76 -3.48
CA VAL A 70 -1.92 -3.48 -3.21
C VAL A 70 -1.41 -2.96 -1.88
N LEU A 71 -0.82 -1.78 -1.92
CA LEU A 71 -0.37 -1.08 -0.72
C LEU A 71 -1.22 0.16 -0.51
N PHE A 72 -1.25 0.66 0.71
CA PHE A 72 -1.88 1.96 0.94
C PHE A 72 -1.11 2.76 1.97
N PHE A 73 -1.21 4.08 1.82
CA PHE A 73 -0.68 5.01 2.80
C PHE A 73 -1.86 5.53 3.62
N ASP A 74 -1.76 5.38 4.93
CA ASP A 74 -2.79 5.86 5.85
C ASP A 74 -2.39 7.25 6.33
N PHE A 75 -3.17 8.27 5.96
CA PHE A 75 -2.85 9.64 6.32
C PHE A 75 -3.03 9.92 7.82
N GLY A 76 -3.83 9.11 8.50
CA GLY A 76 -4.03 9.26 9.93
C GLY A 76 -2.82 8.83 10.74
N THR A 77 -2.21 7.70 10.36
CA THR A 77 -1.05 7.16 11.06
C THR A 77 0.26 7.47 10.36
N THR A 78 0.19 7.99 9.13
CA THR A 78 1.35 8.26 8.26
C THR A 78 2.20 7.02 8.04
N GLU A 79 1.52 5.89 7.86
CA GLU A 79 2.19 4.61 7.65
C GLU A 79 1.77 3.96 6.36
N TRP A 80 2.69 3.20 5.77
CA TRP A 80 2.38 2.34 4.63
C TRP A 80 1.98 0.96 5.13
N ARG A 81 0.97 0.38 4.49
CA ARG A 81 0.51 -0.97 4.80
C ARG A 81 0.21 -1.72 3.52
N ILE A 82 0.28 -3.05 3.59
CA ILE A 82 -0.09 -3.89 2.47
C ILE A 82 -1.50 -4.43 2.71
N ALA A 83 -2.37 -4.22 1.73
CA ALA A 83 -3.77 -4.63 1.86
C ALA A 83 -4.05 -5.95 1.16
N ARG A 84 -3.32 -6.26 0.10
CA ARG A 84 -3.60 -7.45 -0.69
C ARG A 84 -2.38 -7.92 -1.44
N VAL A 85 -2.24 -9.23 -1.56
CA VAL A 85 -1.21 -9.87 -2.36
C VAL A 85 -1.89 -10.90 -3.24
N TYR A 86 -1.62 -10.84 -4.53
CA TYR A 86 -2.09 -11.82 -5.50
C TYR A 86 -0.92 -12.76 -5.79
N ASP A 87 -1.03 -13.93 -5.27
CA ASP A 87 0.08 -14.86 -5.28
C ASP A 87 -0.16 -16.00 -6.27
#